data_2d0a6f7bb3584b6b281b5ff8252b1515
#
_entry.id   2d0a6f7bb3584b6b281b5ff8252b1515
#
_cell.length_a   1.000
_cell.length_b   1.000
_cell.length_c   1.000
_cell.angle_alpha   90.00
_cell.angle_beta   90.00
_cell.angle_gamma   90.00
#
_symmetry.space_group_name_H-M   'P 1'
#
loop_
_entity.id
_entity.type
_entity.pdbx_description
1 polymer ?
#
loop_
_entity_poly.entity_id
_entity_poly.type
_entity_poly.pdbx_seq_one_letter_code
_entity_poly.pdbx_strand_id
1 'polypeptide(L)'
;VFNPVSFYFCFDDSNKFLCAAAEVNNTFGERHLYILDVKEKDGVFKACSDKAFHVSPFNKIEGKYNFYFQIKENEFSIKIELEKDLKPFFYTELKENKRQDFSDKNFLNAVLKFHIIPHLTKPAIFKEAFKLFFAKKLEYNDKPVAKDKMTIKKSPYSIFQKISKFLFLKRLSYFKNGNIDIFLPGNKSFKKGNFSQAKYADLYINDYSFFTDVLKKRDIGLGEAYMNSVFETDDLVSLIKFFILNTDVSSKKFSFSLYLKYYLRKLSGRDDPNSLRGSKKNISRHYDLNNDFFSLFLDENMIYSSGIYLQKDDDLFTSQINKMDALIKKAAITENDHVLEIGCGWGGFAVYTVKKTGCKLTGVTISKEQYDYAVKRVKKENLEDKINIILSDYRKIKGKFDKIVSVEMIEAVGEKYCSKYFKKIDLLLKKDGIAVIQGITVPDYEYFIYKYKYDWIQKHIFPGGHLLSLAEISKRLSSKTKLVIENLENIGPHYAKTLRQWDENFSKNKDKIKALGFDDIFMRKWKFYLNSCEAIFEARGALNIQIVLTRPYNKALINS
;
A
#
# COMPACT_ATOMS: atom_id res chain seq x y z
N VAL A 1 -30.98 20.25 2.97
CA VAL A 1 -31.77 19.04 2.69
C VAL A 1 -30.94 18.13 1.83
N PHE A 2 -30.83 16.85 2.20
CA PHE A 2 -30.12 15.86 1.40
C PHE A 2 -31.14 15.04 0.62
N ASN A 3 -31.08 15.13 -0.72
CA ASN A 3 -31.87 14.31 -1.62
C ASN A 3 -30.94 13.30 -2.32
N PRO A 4 -31.08 11.99 -2.11
CA PRO A 4 -30.18 10.99 -2.69
C PRO A 4 -30.30 10.87 -4.20
N VAL A 5 -31.49 11.06 -4.77
CA VAL A 5 -31.71 11.00 -6.22
C VAL A 5 -32.87 11.92 -6.62
N SER A 6 -32.70 12.61 -7.76
CA SER A 6 -33.76 13.35 -8.45
C SER A 6 -33.90 12.80 -9.86
N PHE A 7 -35.12 12.64 -10.33
CA PHE A 7 -35.41 12.22 -11.70
C PHE A 7 -36.03 13.36 -12.48
N TYR A 8 -35.59 13.53 -13.71
CA TYR A 8 -36.12 14.47 -14.69
C TYR A 8 -36.58 13.66 -15.88
N PHE A 9 -37.82 13.85 -16.28
CA PHE A 9 -38.46 13.12 -17.36
C PHE A 9 -38.65 14.05 -18.55
N CYS A 10 -38.25 13.61 -19.73
CA CYS A 10 -38.37 14.35 -20.98
C CYS A 10 -39.44 13.69 -21.85
N PHE A 11 -40.43 14.48 -22.26
CA PHE A 11 -41.53 14.07 -23.14
C PHE A 11 -41.44 14.91 -24.44
N ASP A 12 -41.94 14.35 -25.55
CA ASP A 12 -42.15 15.09 -26.76
C ASP A 12 -43.46 15.89 -26.76
N ASP A 13 -43.74 16.64 -27.81
CA ASP A 13 -44.95 17.45 -27.96
C ASP A 13 -46.23 16.59 -27.99
N SER A 14 -46.15 15.30 -28.26
CA SER A 14 -47.24 14.34 -28.21
C SER A 14 -47.36 13.62 -26.85
N ASN A 15 -46.64 14.09 -25.81
CA ASN A 15 -46.61 13.54 -24.47
C ASN A 15 -46.00 12.12 -24.38
N LYS A 16 -45.21 11.73 -25.38
CA LYS A 16 -44.49 10.46 -25.37
C LYS A 16 -43.20 10.59 -24.58
N PHE A 17 -42.97 9.65 -23.66
CA PHE A 17 -41.74 9.62 -22.84
C PHE A 17 -40.52 9.26 -23.69
N LEU A 18 -39.55 10.19 -23.80
CA LEU A 18 -38.36 10.07 -24.64
C LEU A 18 -37.14 9.56 -23.86
N CYS A 19 -36.81 10.24 -22.78
CA CYS A 19 -35.65 9.91 -21.96
C CYS A 19 -35.82 10.36 -20.52
N ALA A 20 -35.01 9.85 -19.62
CA ALA A 20 -34.91 10.35 -18.25
C ALA A 20 -33.48 10.75 -17.90
N ALA A 21 -33.34 11.69 -16.98
CA ALA A 21 -32.07 11.98 -16.34
C ALA A 21 -32.18 11.69 -14.84
N ALA A 22 -31.24 10.93 -14.30
CA ALA A 22 -31.15 10.64 -12.87
C ALA A 22 -29.95 11.39 -12.25
N GLU A 23 -30.24 12.43 -11.46
CA GLU A 23 -29.23 13.15 -10.67
C GLU A 23 -29.05 12.43 -9.33
N VAL A 24 -27.95 11.69 -9.17
CA VAL A 24 -27.63 10.96 -7.95
C VAL A 24 -26.66 11.77 -7.09
N ASN A 25 -26.95 11.91 -5.81
CA ASN A 25 -26.14 12.66 -4.85
C ASN A 25 -25.52 11.71 -3.81
N ASN A 26 -24.26 11.93 -3.45
CA ASN A 26 -23.62 11.23 -2.34
C ASN A 26 -23.49 12.10 -1.09
N THR A 27 -23.13 11.48 0.03
CA THR A 27 -22.89 12.20 1.30
C THR A 27 -21.60 13.00 1.31
N PHE A 28 -20.75 12.84 0.29
CA PHE A 28 -19.48 13.55 0.12
C PHE A 28 -19.64 14.92 -0.57
N GLY A 29 -20.85 15.29 -0.96
CA GLY A 29 -21.16 16.58 -1.59
C GLY A 29 -20.94 16.61 -3.10
N GLU A 30 -20.95 15.46 -3.73
CA GLU A 30 -20.90 15.28 -5.18
C GLU A 30 -22.26 14.87 -5.72
N ARG A 31 -22.45 15.11 -7.00
CA ARG A 31 -23.57 14.59 -7.78
C ARG A 31 -23.08 14.06 -9.12
N HIS A 32 -23.79 13.06 -9.62
CA HIS A 32 -23.58 12.49 -10.94
C HIS A 32 -24.89 12.45 -11.70
N LEU A 33 -24.83 12.79 -12.99
CA LEU A 33 -25.99 12.78 -13.86
C LEU A 33 -25.91 11.58 -14.81
N TYR A 34 -26.85 10.66 -14.65
CA TYR A 34 -27.07 9.57 -15.61
C TYR A 34 -28.12 10.01 -16.63
N ILE A 35 -27.76 10.00 -17.91
CA ILE A 35 -28.71 10.16 -19.02
C ILE A 35 -29.19 8.77 -19.39
N LEU A 36 -30.49 8.57 -19.38
CA LEU A 36 -31.14 7.27 -19.50
C LEU A 36 -32.01 7.22 -20.76
N ASP A 37 -31.55 6.50 -21.76
CA ASP A 37 -32.36 6.18 -22.93
C ASP A 37 -33.39 5.13 -22.54
N VAL A 38 -34.68 5.48 -22.60
CA VAL A 38 -35.77 4.61 -22.16
C VAL A 38 -36.34 3.81 -23.34
N LYS A 39 -36.64 2.53 -23.06
CA LYS A 39 -37.35 1.65 -24.01
C LYS A 39 -38.59 1.10 -23.31
N GLU A 40 -39.72 1.23 -23.95
CA GLU A 40 -40.97 0.65 -23.42
C GLU A 40 -41.01 -0.86 -23.71
N LYS A 41 -41.37 -1.62 -22.67
CA LYS A 41 -41.66 -3.05 -22.78
C LYS A 41 -42.74 -3.41 -21.75
N ASP A 42 -43.84 -3.96 -22.23
CA ASP A 42 -44.98 -4.42 -21.42
C ASP A 42 -45.56 -3.32 -20.49
N GLY A 43 -45.63 -2.08 -21.00
CA GLY A 43 -46.15 -0.93 -20.24
C GLY A 43 -45.24 -0.40 -19.15
N VAL A 44 -43.95 -0.83 -19.13
CA VAL A 44 -42.88 -0.34 -18.24
C VAL A 44 -41.75 0.19 -19.09
N PHE A 45 -41.32 1.41 -18.80
CA PHE A 45 -40.15 2.00 -19.44
C PHE A 45 -38.88 1.52 -18.72
N LYS A 46 -37.93 0.98 -19.48
CA LYS A 46 -36.66 0.42 -18.97
C LYS A 46 -35.48 1.19 -19.53
N ALA A 47 -34.49 1.42 -18.66
CA ALA A 47 -33.20 1.96 -19.07
C ALA A 47 -32.08 1.30 -18.25
N CYS A 48 -30.87 1.29 -18.79
CA CYS A 48 -29.70 0.79 -18.06
C CYS A 48 -28.51 1.74 -18.20
N SER A 49 -27.64 1.75 -17.21
CA SER A 49 -26.38 2.50 -17.21
C SER A 49 -25.33 1.80 -16.37
N ASP A 50 -24.08 1.86 -16.79
CA ASP A 50 -22.98 1.38 -15.97
C ASP A 50 -22.85 2.24 -14.72
N LYS A 51 -22.50 1.62 -13.58
CA LYS A 51 -22.31 2.35 -12.32
C LYS A 51 -21.00 3.14 -12.36
N ALA A 52 -21.08 4.44 -12.63
CA ALA A 52 -19.94 5.36 -12.72
C ALA A 52 -19.70 6.19 -11.45
N PHE A 53 -20.60 6.12 -10.45
CA PHE A 53 -20.61 7.02 -9.30
C PHE A 53 -20.51 6.30 -7.95
N HIS A 54 -19.68 6.83 -7.05
CA HIS A 54 -19.51 6.30 -5.69
C HIS A 54 -20.57 6.88 -4.75
N VAL A 55 -21.61 6.07 -4.49
CA VAL A 55 -22.75 6.48 -3.63
C VAL A 55 -22.53 6.09 -2.17
N SER A 56 -21.92 4.92 -1.92
CA SER A 56 -21.78 4.35 -0.57
C SER A 56 -20.39 3.74 -0.39
N PRO A 57 -19.75 3.90 0.80
CA PRO A 57 -18.45 3.29 1.08
C PRO A 57 -18.49 1.76 1.20
N PHE A 58 -19.69 1.16 1.22
CA PHE A 58 -19.84 -0.30 1.30
C PHE A 58 -20.04 -0.96 -0.07
N ASN A 59 -20.11 -0.16 -1.15
CA ASN A 59 -20.29 -0.65 -2.51
C ASN A 59 -19.25 -0.03 -3.44
N LYS A 60 -18.47 -0.87 -4.11
CA LYS A 60 -17.51 -0.44 -5.14
C LYS A 60 -18.23 0.19 -6.34
N ILE A 61 -17.46 0.92 -7.18
CA ILE A 61 -17.96 1.43 -8.47
C ILE A 61 -17.88 0.29 -9.49
N GLU A 62 -18.80 -0.66 -9.38
CA GLU A 62 -18.90 -1.87 -10.21
C GLU A 62 -20.37 -2.21 -10.45
N GLY A 63 -20.67 -2.81 -11.60
CA GLY A 63 -22.00 -3.29 -11.95
C GLY A 63 -22.82 -2.31 -12.79
N LYS A 64 -24.05 -2.67 -13.04
CA LYS A 64 -25.02 -1.94 -13.87
C LYS A 64 -26.24 -1.53 -13.06
N TYR A 65 -26.72 -0.32 -13.25
CA TYR A 65 -28.04 0.10 -12.80
C TYR A 65 -29.08 -0.21 -13.88
N ASN A 66 -30.13 -0.93 -13.51
CA ASN A 66 -31.33 -1.12 -14.30
C ASN A 66 -32.44 -0.27 -13.69
N PHE A 67 -32.99 0.65 -14.48
CA PHE A 67 -34.08 1.54 -14.08
C PHE A 67 -35.38 1.08 -14.72
N TYR A 68 -36.46 1.07 -13.91
CA TYR A 68 -37.80 0.72 -14.34
C TYR A 68 -38.72 1.87 -13.95
N PHE A 69 -39.37 2.47 -14.93
CA PHE A 69 -40.32 3.57 -14.72
C PHE A 69 -41.73 3.10 -15.10
N GLN A 70 -42.64 3.19 -14.18
CA GLN A 70 -44.04 2.95 -14.40
C GLN A 70 -44.78 4.28 -14.22
N ILE A 71 -45.22 4.87 -15.33
CA ILE A 71 -45.85 6.19 -15.38
C ILE A 71 -47.21 6.02 -16.04
N LYS A 72 -48.26 5.92 -15.22
CA LYS A 72 -49.65 5.83 -15.64
C LYS A 72 -50.45 6.91 -14.96
N GLU A 73 -51.67 7.21 -15.46
CA GLU A 73 -52.53 8.25 -14.85
C GLU A 73 -52.72 8.08 -13.35
N ASN A 74 -52.84 6.86 -12.87
CA ASN A 74 -53.14 6.55 -11.46
C ASN A 74 -52.04 5.73 -10.76
N GLU A 75 -50.90 5.55 -11.37
CA GLU A 75 -49.83 4.78 -10.78
C GLU A 75 -48.46 5.34 -11.21
N PHE A 76 -47.64 5.70 -10.21
CA PHE A 76 -46.29 6.14 -10.45
C PHE A 76 -45.31 5.33 -9.59
N SER A 77 -44.39 4.64 -10.22
CA SER A 77 -43.29 3.98 -9.49
C SER A 77 -41.99 4.02 -10.26
N ILE A 78 -40.88 4.10 -9.53
CA ILE A 78 -39.54 4.01 -10.05
C ILE A 78 -38.81 2.92 -9.26
N LYS A 79 -38.35 1.89 -9.94
CA LYS A 79 -37.52 0.84 -9.37
C LYS A 79 -36.10 0.93 -9.95
N ILE A 80 -35.10 0.85 -9.09
CA ILE A 80 -33.69 0.83 -9.45
C ILE A 80 -33.09 -0.47 -8.93
N GLU A 81 -32.49 -1.24 -9.80
CA GLU A 81 -31.75 -2.44 -9.45
C GLU A 81 -30.26 -2.24 -9.77
N LEU A 82 -29.40 -2.60 -8.83
CA LEU A 82 -27.96 -2.74 -9.08
C LEU A 82 -27.68 -4.21 -9.34
N GLU A 83 -27.20 -4.48 -10.53
CA GLU A 83 -26.78 -5.81 -10.98
C GLU A 83 -25.25 -5.93 -10.92
N LYS A 84 -24.76 -7.05 -10.37
CA LYS A 84 -23.35 -7.41 -10.34
C LYS A 84 -23.21 -8.89 -10.73
N ASP A 85 -22.25 -9.20 -11.61
CA ASP A 85 -22.01 -10.58 -12.11
C ASP A 85 -23.30 -11.25 -12.66
N LEU A 86 -24.10 -10.48 -13.41
CA LEU A 86 -25.38 -10.89 -13.99
C LEU A 86 -26.44 -11.31 -12.95
N LYS A 87 -26.28 -10.89 -11.68
CA LYS A 87 -27.26 -11.15 -10.61
C LYS A 87 -27.69 -9.86 -9.94
N PRO A 88 -28.98 -9.71 -9.61
CA PRO A 88 -29.45 -8.58 -8.82
C PRO A 88 -28.77 -8.58 -7.44
N PHE A 89 -28.07 -7.49 -7.14
CA PHE A 89 -27.34 -7.33 -5.88
C PHE A 89 -28.11 -6.50 -4.86
N PHE A 90 -28.80 -5.47 -5.34
CA PHE A 90 -29.53 -4.51 -4.51
C PHE A 90 -30.64 -3.87 -5.32
N TYR A 91 -31.78 -3.63 -4.71
CA TYR A 91 -32.83 -2.84 -5.34
C TYR A 91 -33.42 -1.80 -4.39
N THR A 92 -33.94 -0.73 -4.95
CA THR A 92 -34.74 0.29 -4.26
C THR A 92 -35.94 0.68 -5.10
N GLU A 93 -37.03 1.03 -4.47
CA GLU A 93 -38.27 1.40 -5.12
C GLU A 93 -38.85 2.66 -4.51
N LEU A 94 -39.29 3.58 -5.35
CA LEU A 94 -40.06 4.76 -5.00
C LEU A 94 -41.47 4.57 -5.58
N LYS A 95 -42.47 4.50 -4.72
CA LYS A 95 -43.88 4.38 -5.10
C LYS A 95 -44.69 5.59 -4.65
N GLU A 96 -45.62 5.95 -5.49
CA GLU A 96 -46.65 6.91 -5.13
C GLU A 96 -47.52 6.34 -3.99
N ASN A 97 -47.80 7.17 -2.97
CA ASN A 97 -48.67 6.80 -1.87
C ASN A 97 -50.06 7.47 -1.96
N LYS A 98 -50.06 8.77 -2.26
CA LYS A 98 -51.33 9.54 -2.36
C LYS A 98 -51.09 10.79 -3.21
N ARG A 99 -51.92 11.02 -4.22
CA ARG A 99 -52.01 12.28 -4.95
C ARG A 99 -52.90 13.27 -4.21
N GLN A 100 -52.51 14.53 -4.29
CA GLN A 100 -53.30 15.66 -3.78
C GLN A 100 -53.18 16.80 -4.77
N ASP A 101 -54.23 17.58 -4.93
CA ASP A 101 -54.20 18.76 -5.76
C ASP A 101 -53.16 19.74 -5.24
N PHE A 102 -52.44 20.37 -6.15
CA PHE A 102 -51.46 21.41 -5.82
C PHE A 102 -52.22 22.68 -5.43
N SER A 103 -52.30 22.93 -4.15
CA SER A 103 -52.86 24.15 -3.56
C SER A 103 -51.97 24.65 -2.43
N ASP A 104 -52.01 25.95 -2.15
CA ASP A 104 -51.24 26.56 -1.06
C ASP A 104 -51.49 25.88 0.29
N LYS A 105 -52.74 25.47 0.55
CA LYS A 105 -53.11 24.74 1.76
C LYS A 105 -52.48 23.37 1.83
N ASN A 106 -52.50 22.60 0.75
CA ASN A 106 -51.89 21.27 0.69
C ASN A 106 -50.36 21.36 0.72
N PHE A 107 -49.77 22.34 0.06
CA PHE A 107 -48.35 22.63 0.13
C PHE A 107 -47.90 22.97 1.55
N LEU A 108 -48.60 23.90 2.22
CA LEU A 108 -48.30 24.28 3.60
C LEU A 108 -48.41 23.10 4.56
N ASN A 109 -49.47 22.31 4.42
CA ASN A 109 -49.65 21.09 5.22
C ASN A 109 -48.53 20.08 5.01
N ALA A 110 -48.06 19.89 3.77
CA ALA A 110 -46.93 19.01 3.47
C ALA A 110 -45.63 19.55 4.09
N VAL A 111 -45.38 20.83 3.98
CA VAL A 111 -44.22 21.47 4.60
C VAL A 111 -44.25 21.32 6.12
N LEU A 112 -45.36 21.59 6.77
CA LEU A 112 -45.50 21.46 8.21
C LEU A 112 -45.38 20.00 8.69
N LYS A 113 -45.97 19.05 7.94
CA LYS A 113 -45.94 17.64 8.28
C LYS A 113 -44.56 17.00 8.09
N PHE A 114 -43.83 17.38 7.05
CA PHE A 114 -42.58 16.72 6.64
C PHE A 114 -41.33 17.59 6.84
N HIS A 115 -41.41 18.77 7.45
CA HIS A 115 -40.30 19.74 7.59
C HIS A 115 -39.07 19.16 8.26
N ILE A 116 -39.18 18.18 9.17
CA ILE A 116 -38.07 17.56 9.88
C ILE A 116 -37.46 16.40 9.09
N ILE A 117 -38.21 15.68 8.27
CA ILE A 117 -37.77 14.47 7.58
C ILE A 117 -36.52 14.69 6.72
N PRO A 118 -36.42 15.74 5.90
CA PRO A 118 -35.22 16.00 5.10
C PRO A 118 -33.96 16.25 5.94
N HIS A 119 -34.11 16.77 7.16
CA HIS A 119 -32.98 16.99 8.09
C HIS A 119 -32.54 15.70 8.79
N LEU A 120 -33.45 14.72 8.95
CA LEU A 120 -33.16 13.42 9.55
C LEU A 120 -32.51 12.42 8.57
N THR A 121 -32.54 12.69 7.26
CA THR A 121 -32.02 11.78 6.24
C THR A 121 -30.51 11.51 6.43
N LYS A 122 -29.70 12.54 6.64
CA LYS A 122 -28.25 12.35 6.90
C LYS A 122 -27.97 11.57 8.20
N PRO A 123 -28.53 11.93 9.36
CA PRO A 123 -28.42 11.13 10.57
C PRO A 123 -28.83 9.66 10.39
N ALA A 124 -29.93 9.40 9.67
CA ALA A 124 -30.39 8.04 9.38
C ALA A 124 -29.37 7.26 8.52
N ILE A 125 -28.81 7.88 7.48
CA ILE A 125 -27.74 7.28 6.65
C ILE A 125 -26.54 6.93 7.51
N PHE A 126 -26.07 7.83 8.40
CA PHE A 126 -24.95 7.56 9.29
C PHE A 126 -25.25 6.43 10.28
N LYS A 127 -26.46 6.36 10.81
CA LYS A 127 -26.89 5.26 11.71
C LYS A 127 -26.84 3.91 10.99
N GLU A 128 -27.34 3.82 9.77
CA GLU A 128 -27.28 2.58 8.97
C GLU A 128 -25.83 2.25 8.56
N ALA A 129 -25.03 3.24 8.17
CA ALA A 129 -23.60 3.04 7.88
C ALA A 129 -22.84 2.49 9.10
N PHE A 130 -23.15 2.98 10.30
CA PHE A 130 -22.58 2.46 11.54
C PHE A 130 -22.95 0.98 11.77
N LYS A 131 -24.23 0.61 11.57
CA LYS A 131 -24.67 -0.79 11.66
C LYS A 131 -23.96 -1.68 10.64
N LEU A 132 -23.82 -1.23 9.38
CA LEU A 132 -23.15 -1.99 8.33
C LEU A 132 -21.67 -2.22 8.67
N PHE A 133 -21.01 -1.21 9.21
CA PHE A 133 -19.58 -1.30 9.55
C PHE A 133 -19.31 -2.13 10.81
N PHE A 134 -20.02 -1.87 11.91
CA PHE A 134 -19.74 -2.51 13.21
C PHE A 134 -20.49 -3.82 13.43
N ALA A 135 -21.76 -3.91 13.05
CA ALA A 135 -22.57 -5.11 13.28
C ALA A 135 -22.41 -6.14 12.15
N LYS A 136 -22.44 -5.69 10.88
CA LYS A 136 -22.32 -6.60 9.72
C LYS A 136 -20.87 -6.74 9.22
N LYS A 137 -19.91 -5.97 9.76
CA LYS A 137 -18.47 -6.03 9.43
C LYS A 137 -18.18 -5.94 7.94
N LEU A 138 -18.96 -5.15 7.21
CA LEU A 138 -18.72 -4.95 5.78
C LEU A 138 -17.44 -4.16 5.55
N GLU A 139 -16.75 -4.46 4.47
CA GLU A 139 -15.53 -3.78 4.06
C GLU A 139 -15.83 -2.32 3.71
N TYR A 140 -15.02 -1.41 4.24
CA TYR A 140 -15.11 0.02 3.93
C TYR A 140 -14.20 0.32 2.74
N ASN A 141 -14.78 0.82 1.66
CA ASN A 141 -14.06 1.26 0.47
C ASN A 141 -13.89 2.77 0.50
N ASP A 142 -12.65 3.23 0.41
CA ASP A 142 -12.35 4.66 0.30
C ASP A 142 -12.95 5.22 -1.01
N LYS A 143 -13.45 6.46 -0.96
CA LYS A 143 -14.03 7.13 -2.12
C LYS A 143 -12.95 7.48 -3.14
N PRO A 144 -12.96 6.94 -4.36
CA PRO A 144 -12.03 7.34 -5.41
C PRO A 144 -12.34 8.76 -5.91
N VAL A 145 -11.37 9.38 -6.56
CA VAL A 145 -11.61 10.64 -7.30
C VAL A 145 -12.49 10.35 -8.50
N ALA A 146 -13.50 11.20 -8.69
CA ALA A 146 -14.39 11.08 -9.83
C ALA A 146 -13.61 11.27 -11.14
N LYS A 147 -13.68 10.27 -12.02
CA LYS A 147 -13.04 10.30 -13.35
C LYS A 147 -14.02 10.75 -14.44
N ASP A 148 -15.32 10.61 -14.20
CA ASP A 148 -16.37 10.93 -15.16
C ASP A 148 -16.72 12.42 -15.12
N LYS A 149 -16.78 13.07 -16.29
CA LYS A 149 -17.11 14.47 -16.46
C LYS A 149 -18.54 14.81 -16.00
N MET A 150 -19.45 13.83 -15.96
CA MET A 150 -20.82 13.96 -15.47
C MET A 150 -20.88 14.01 -13.93
N THR A 151 -19.77 13.76 -13.23
CA THR A 151 -19.67 13.87 -11.77
C THR A 151 -19.12 15.23 -11.38
N ILE A 152 -19.94 16.05 -10.75
CA ILE A 152 -19.55 17.40 -10.31
C ILE A 152 -19.70 17.57 -8.79
N LYS A 153 -18.90 18.42 -8.21
CA LYS A 153 -18.99 18.75 -6.79
C LYS A 153 -20.10 19.78 -6.55
N LYS A 154 -21.14 19.36 -5.82
CA LYS A 154 -22.32 20.18 -5.56
C LYS A 154 -22.09 21.28 -4.51
N SER A 155 -21.26 20.98 -3.51
CA SER A 155 -21.05 21.88 -2.37
C SER A 155 -19.66 22.51 -2.41
N PRO A 156 -19.52 23.76 -1.97
CA PRO A 156 -18.20 24.33 -1.72
C PRO A 156 -17.46 23.48 -0.68
N TYR A 157 -16.14 23.49 -0.75
CA TYR A 157 -15.30 22.73 0.19
C TYR A 157 -15.68 23.04 1.64
N SER A 158 -15.70 22.00 2.46
CA SER A 158 -16.11 22.11 3.87
C SER A 158 -15.20 23.07 4.65
N ILE A 159 -15.71 23.68 5.71
CA ILE A 159 -14.92 24.52 6.61
C ILE A 159 -13.70 23.74 7.13
N PHE A 160 -13.87 22.46 7.43
CA PHE A 160 -12.77 21.61 7.90
C PHE A 160 -11.67 21.42 6.83
N GLN A 161 -12.02 21.26 5.56
CA GLN A 161 -11.05 21.21 4.45
C GLN A 161 -10.33 22.56 4.27
N LYS A 162 -11.03 23.68 4.43
CA LYS A 162 -10.42 25.02 4.38
C LYS A 162 -9.42 25.23 5.52
N ILE A 163 -9.77 24.84 6.74
CA ILE A 163 -8.87 24.90 7.91
C ILE A 163 -7.66 23.99 7.68
N SER A 164 -7.88 22.75 7.23
CA SER A 164 -6.80 21.80 6.96
C SER A 164 -5.83 22.32 5.90
N LYS A 165 -6.34 22.93 4.82
CA LYS A 165 -5.51 23.62 3.83
C LYS A 165 -4.69 24.74 4.44
N PHE A 166 -5.31 25.59 5.23
CA PHE A 166 -4.60 26.70 5.90
C PHE A 166 -3.45 26.18 6.79
N LEU A 167 -3.73 25.18 7.62
CA LEU A 167 -2.72 24.57 8.48
C LEU A 167 -1.58 23.91 7.69
N PHE A 168 -1.91 23.20 6.60
CA PHE A 168 -0.92 22.59 5.73
C PHE A 168 -0.01 23.64 5.09
N LEU A 169 -0.58 24.67 4.45
CA LEU A 169 0.18 25.74 3.81
C LEU A 169 1.01 26.56 4.82
N LYS A 170 0.47 26.80 6.03
CA LYS A 170 1.20 27.45 7.12
C LYS A 170 2.40 26.61 7.56
N ARG A 171 2.23 25.27 7.69
CA ARG A 171 3.35 24.41 8.05
C ARG A 171 4.47 24.43 7.00
N LEU A 172 4.13 24.39 5.72
CA LEU A 172 5.12 24.45 4.65
C LEU A 172 5.92 25.77 4.62
N SER A 173 5.37 26.86 5.13
CA SER A 173 6.10 28.14 5.23
C SER A 173 7.26 28.11 6.23
N TYR A 174 7.31 27.10 7.11
CA TYR A 174 8.42 26.89 8.05
C TYR A 174 9.48 25.90 7.51
N PHE A 175 9.29 25.35 6.31
CA PHE A 175 10.25 24.45 5.72
C PHE A 175 11.49 25.18 5.25
N LYS A 176 12.67 24.66 5.60
CA LYS A 176 13.97 25.30 5.37
C LYS A 176 14.72 24.72 4.17
N ASN A 177 14.45 23.47 3.82
CA ASN A 177 15.17 22.73 2.78
C ASN A 177 14.34 22.68 1.50
N GLY A 178 14.65 23.58 0.53
CA GLY A 178 14.02 23.65 -0.77
C GLY A 178 12.61 24.24 -0.78
N ASN A 179 11.96 24.20 -1.93
CA ASN A 179 10.61 24.73 -2.15
C ASN A 179 9.80 23.85 -3.11
N ILE A 180 8.48 24.02 -3.11
CA ILE A 180 7.54 23.38 -4.03
C ILE A 180 6.51 24.40 -4.53
N ASP A 181 6.02 24.20 -5.75
CA ASP A 181 4.86 24.89 -6.29
C ASP A 181 3.62 24.02 -6.10
N ILE A 182 2.54 24.62 -5.60
CA ILE A 182 1.28 23.93 -5.29
C ILE A 182 0.19 24.50 -6.15
N PHE A 183 -0.46 23.68 -6.94
CA PHE A 183 -1.57 24.04 -7.80
C PHE A 183 -2.88 23.47 -7.25
N LEU A 184 -3.90 24.31 -7.13
CA LEU A 184 -5.20 23.94 -6.60
C LEU A 184 -6.27 23.95 -7.70
N PRO A 185 -7.38 23.22 -7.53
CA PRO A 185 -8.54 23.36 -8.39
C PRO A 185 -8.98 24.83 -8.52
N GLY A 186 -9.29 25.27 -9.76
CA GLY A 186 -9.69 26.66 -10.05
C GLY A 186 -8.51 27.61 -10.23
N ASN A 187 -7.39 27.12 -10.76
CA ASN A 187 -6.22 27.90 -11.19
C ASN A 187 -5.53 28.73 -10.10
N LYS A 188 -5.66 28.34 -8.84
CA LYS A 188 -4.95 28.96 -7.72
C LYS A 188 -3.64 28.25 -7.49
N SER A 189 -2.54 28.98 -7.37
CA SER A 189 -1.22 28.42 -7.07
C SER A 189 -0.60 29.08 -5.84
N PHE A 190 0.31 28.37 -5.20
CA PHE A 190 1.08 28.81 -4.03
C PHE A 190 2.50 28.27 -4.14
N LYS A 191 3.47 29.13 -3.86
CA LYS A 191 4.86 28.73 -3.67
C LYS A 191 5.15 28.61 -2.19
N LYS A 192 5.78 27.52 -1.76
CA LYS A 192 6.05 27.23 -0.34
C LYS A 192 7.41 26.60 -0.12
N GLY A 193 8.04 26.96 1.00
CA GLY A 193 9.38 26.53 1.38
C GLY A 193 10.42 27.66 1.32
N ASN A 194 11.68 27.28 1.19
CA ASN A 194 12.82 28.20 1.11
C ASN A 194 13.16 28.48 -0.37
N PHE A 195 12.90 29.71 -0.83
CA PHE A 195 13.09 30.13 -2.23
C PHE A 195 14.56 30.43 -2.61
N SER A 196 15.47 30.49 -1.63
CA SER A 196 16.91 30.58 -1.90
C SER A 196 17.54 29.24 -2.32
N GLN A 197 16.75 28.17 -2.28
CA GLN A 197 17.17 26.82 -2.66
C GLN A 197 16.40 26.30 -3.87
N ALA A 198 16.89 25.19 -4.44
CA ALA A 198 16.25 24.57 -5.60
C ALA A 198 14.81 24.12 -5.33
N LYS A 199 14.00 24.19 -6.36
CA LYS A 199 12.66 23.61 -6.37
C LYS A 199 12.76 22.08 -6.41
N TYR A 200 11.98 21.41 -5.56
CA TYR A 200 11.93 19.94 -5.52
C TYR A 200 10.92 19.36 -6.51
N ALA A 201 9.67 19.86 -6.49
CA ALA A 201 8.61 19.29 -7.32
C ALA A 201 7.44 20.26 -7.47
N ASP A 202 6.54 19.93 -8.42
CA ASP A 202 5.20 20.50 -8.53
C ASP A 202 4.17 19.57 -7.87
N LEU A 203 3.24 20.14 -7.11
CA LEU A 203 2.17 19.44 -6.41
C LEU A 203 0.81 19.90 -6.93
N TYR A 204 0.15 19.06 -7.73
CA TYR A 204 -1.17 19.33 -8.30
C TYR A 204 -2.27 18.69 -7.45
N ILE A 205 -3.04 19.49 -6.74
CA ILE A 205 -4.12 19.01 -5.89
C ILE A 205 -5.41 18.92 -6.71
N ASN A 206 -5.93 17.74 -6.91
CA ASN A 206 -7.16 17.49 -7.66
C ASN A 206 -8.40 17.61 -6.77
N ASP A 207 -8.30 17.28 -5.47
CA ASP A 207 -9.39 17.41 -4.49
C ASP A 207 -8.90 17.89 -3.12
N TYR A 208 -9.69 18.74 -2.47
CA TYR A 208 -9.36 19.31 -1.14
C TYR A 208 -9.38 18.27 0.00
N SER A 209 -9.86 17.05 -0.24
CA SER A 209 -9.69 15.92 0.70
C SER A 209 -8.23 15.63 0.99
N PHE A 210 -7.31 15.92 0.04
CA PHE A 210 -5.87 15.86 0.26
C PHE A 210 -5.45 16.44 1.61
N PHE A 211 -5.88 17.67 1.89
CA PHE A 211 -5.45 18.37 3.10
C PHE A 211 -5.97 17.71 4.37
N THR A 212 -7.19 17.18 4.34
CA THR A 212 -7.78 16.49 5.50
C THR A 212 -7.16 15.12 5.72
N ASP A 213 -6.86 14.40 4.65
CA ASP A 213 -6.26 13.07 4.73
C ASP A 213 -4.82 13.15 5.21
N VAL A 214 -4.03 14.06 4.66
CA VAL A 214 -2.65 14.29 5.11
C VAL A 214 -2.61 14.79 6.57
N LEU A 215 -3.51 15.68 6.97
CA LEU A 215 -3.56 16.19 8.35
C LEU A 215 -3.93 15.08 9.35
N LYS A 216 -4.91 14.24 9.02
CA LYS A 216 -5.43 13.19 9.91
C LYS A 216 -4.57 11.92 9.93
N LYS A 217 -4.17 11.45 8.74
CA LYS A 217 -3.52 10.15 8.56
C LYS A 217 -2.01 10.26 8.25
N ARG A 218 -1.48 11.49 8.09
CA ARG A 218 -0.06 11.78 7.79
C ARG A 218 0.41 11.05 6.53
N ASP A 219 1.49 10.24 6.63
CA ASP A 219 2.07 9.42 5.56
C ASP A 219 1.05 8.46 4.93
N ILE A 220 0.23 7.79 5.75
CA ILE A 220 -0.87 6.95 5.24
C ILE A 220 -1.82 7.78 4.38
N GLY A 221 -2.18 8.99 4.83
CA GLY A 221 -3.05 9.89 4.08
C GLY A 221 -2.43 10.37 2.77
N LEU A 222 -1.13 10.63 2.75
CA LEU A 222 -0.40 11.03 1.54
C LEU A 222 -0.43 9.89 0.50
N GLY A 223 -0.06 8.67 0.91
CA GLY A 223 -0.04 7.53 0.00
C GLY A 223 -1.43 7.14 -0.51
N GLU A 224 -2.45 7.14 0.37
CA GLU A 224 -3.83 6.88 -0.06
C GLU A 224 -4.36 7.98 -1.00
N ALA A 225 -4.00 9.24 -0.78
CA ALA A 225 -4.33 10.34 -1.68
C ALA A 225 -3.70 10.15 -3.06
N TYR A 226 -2.43 9.69 -3.13
CA TYR A 226 -1.79 9.36 -4.39
C TYR A 226 -2.45 8.18 -5.10
N MET A 227 -2.70 7.08 -4.38
CA MET A 227 -3.38 5.90 -4.93
C MET A 227 -4.73 6.26 -5.57
N ASN A 228 -5.48 7.16 -4.96
CA ASN A 228 -6.80 7.59 -5.41
C ASN A 228 -6.77 8.81 -6.35
N SER A 229 -5.62 9.21 -6.89
CA SER A 229 -5.45 10.37 -7.78
C SER A 229 -6.00 11.69 -7.20
N VAL A 230 -5.98 11.83 -5.87
CA VAL A 230 -6.37 13.06 -5.17
C VAL A 230 -5.35 14.18 -5.40
N PHE A 231 -4.11 13.81 -5.68
CA PHE A 231 -3.06 14.70 -6.18
C PHE A 231 -2.18 14.02 -7.21
N GLU A 232 -1.49 14.84 -8.00
CA GLU A 232 -0.43 14.46 -8.93
C GLU A 232 0.85 15.26 -8.64
N THR A 233 1.97 14.79 -9.16
CA THR A 233 3.25 15.47 -9.10
C THR A 233 4.07 15.08 -10.32
N ASP A 234 4.95 15.96 -10.75
CA ASP A 234 5.93 15.71 -11.81
C ASP A 234 7.07 14.78 -11.33
N ASP A 235 7.44 14.88 -10.04
CA ASP A 235 8.47 14.06 -9.42
C ASP A 235 8.05 13.63 -8.00
N LEU A 236 7.65 12.36 -7.88
CA LEU A 236 7.16 11.81 -6.62
C LEU A 236 8.30 11.59 -5.62
N VAL A 237 9.49 11.19 -6.09
CA VAL A 237 10.69 10.98 -5.24
C VAL A 237 11.11 12.30 -4.61
N SER A 238 11.26 13.34 -5.44
CA SER A 238 11.64 14.67 -4.97
C SER A 238 10.59 15.29 -4.04
N LEU A 239 9.29 15.10 -4.32
CA LEU A 239 8.22 15.58 -3.44
C LEU A 239 8.29 14.91 -2.06
N ILE A 240 8.45 13.59 -2.01
CA ILE A 240 8.54 12.86 -0.74
C ILE A 240 9.82 13.24 0.02
N LYS A 241 10.93 13.34 -0.69
CA LYS A 241 12.22 13.78 -0.13
C LYS A 241 12.12 15.19 0.47
N PHE A 242 11.43 16.12 -0.20
CA PHE A 242 11.14 17.45 0.36
C PHE A 242 10.43 17.36 1.72
N PHE A 243 9.42 16.50 1.85
CA PHE A 243 8.73 16.30 3.13
C PHE A 243 9.64 15.64 4.18
N ILE A 244 10.44 14.66 3.81
CA ILE A 244 11.37 13.96 4.73
C ILE A 244 12.39 14.95 5.30
N LEU A 245 13.08 15.70 4.44
CA LEU A 245 14.14 16.64 4.83
C LEU A 245 13.64 17.83 5.67
N ASN A 246 12.36 18.13 5.61
CA ASN A 246 11.72 19.18 6.39
C ASN A 246 10.93 18.66 7.61
N THR A 247 10.97 17.34 7.84
CA THR A 247 10.38 16.76 9.03
C THR A 247 11.44 16.77 10.12
N ASP A 248 11.33 17.70 11.07
CA ASP A 248 12.20 17.71 12.25
C ASP A 248 11.90 16.51 13.15
N VAL A 249 12.77 15.51 13.09
CA VAL A 249 12.63 14.28 13.88
C VAL A 249 13.05 14.53 15.32
N SER A 250 13.97 15.48 15.55
CA SER A 250 14.49 15.80 16.90
C SER A 250 13.42 16.45 17.80
N SER A 251 12.47 17.16 17.19
CA SER A 251 11.35 17.79 17.90
C SER A 251 10.16 16.86 18.17
N LYS A 252 10.21 15.61 17.69
CA LYS A 252 9.13 14.63 17.92
C LYS A 252 9.16 14.13 19.36
N LYS A 253 8.65 14.93 20.28
CA LYS A 253 8.37 14.47 21.62
C LYS A 253 7.48 13.23 21.57
N PHE A 254 7.85 12.21 22.34
CA PHE A 254 7.01 11.03 22.55
C PHE A 254 5.60 11.48 22.97
N SER A 255 4.61 11.20 22.13
CA SER A 255 3.23 11.52 22.44
C SER A 255 2.58 10.31 23.08
N PHE A 256 2.06 10.46 24.29
CA PHE A 256 1.24 9.45 24.97
C PHE A 256 0.10 8.95 24.06
N SER A 257 -0.41 9.82 23.16
CA SER A 257 -1.42 9.44 22.19
C SER A 257 -0.94 8.40 21.16
N LEU A 258 0.35 8.39 20.78
CA LEU A 258 0.93 7.35 19.91
C LEU A 258 1.00 6.01 20.63
N TYR A 259 1.43 6.04 21.90
CA TYR A 259 1.48 4.86 22.76
C TYR A 259 0.09 4.26 22.96
N LEU A 260 -0.90 5.09 23.28
CA LEU A 260 -2.28 4.66 23.46
C LEU A 260 -2.86 4.08 22.17
N LYS A 261 -2.64 4.72 21.00
CA LYS A 261 -3.07 4.20 19.71
C LYS A 261 -2.43 2.86 19.36
N TYR A 262 -1.14 2.68 19.66
CA TYR A 262 -0.45 1.41 19.48
C TYR A 262 -1.09 0.30 20.33
N TYR A 263 -1.35 0.55 21.61
CA TYR A 263 -1.98 -0.43 22.50
C TYR A 263 -3.43 -0.76 22.09
N LEU A 264 -4.22 0.25 21.74
CA LEU A 264 -5.59 0.04 21.28
C LEU A 264 -5.63 -0.80 19.97
N ARG A 265 -4.69 -0.55 19.06
CA ARG A 265 -4.55 -1.36 17.83
C ARG A 265 -4.15 -2.80 18.17
N LYS A 266 -3.21 -3.00 19.08
CA LYS A 266 -2.78 -4.32 19.54
C LYS A 266 -3.91 -5.10 20.21
N LEU A 267 -4.72 -4.43 21.04
CA LEU A 267 -5.90 -5.02 21.68
C LEU A 267 -7.01 -5.35 20.67
N SER A 268 -7.16 -4.56 19.60
CA SER A 268 -8.17 -4.80 18.56
C SER A 268 -7.86 -5.99 17.66
N GLY A 269 -6.71 -6.68 17.84
CA GLY A 269 -6.29 -7.81 17.00
C GLY A 269 -6.01 -7.44 15.54
N ARG A 270 -5.90 -6.14 15.23
CA ARG A 270 -5.63 -5.65 13.86
C ARG A 270 -4.16 -5.82 13.45
N ASP A 271 -3.26 -6.01 14.41
CA ASP A 271 -1.88 -6.40 14.11
C ASP A 271 -1.86 -7.91 13.85
N ASP A 272 -1.63 -8.29 12.60
CA ASP A 272 -1.42 -9.69 12.23
C ASP A 272 -0.07 -10.13 12.85
N PRO A 273 -0.07 -10.91 13.92
CA PRO A 273 1.20 -11.30 14.55
C PRO A 273 1.95 -12.24 13.62
N ASN A 274 3.25 -12.04 13.45
CA ASN A 274 4.12 -12.96 12.72
C ASN A 274 4.34 -14.29 13.51
N SER A 275 3.24 -14.87 14.00
CA SER A 275 3.16 -16.25 14.49
C SER A 275 3.43 -17.23 13.34
N LEU A 276 3.57 -18.52 13.61
CA LEU A 276 3.76 -19.53 12.55
C LEU A 276 2.65 -19.52 11.49
N ARG A 277 1.40 -19.23 11.88
CA ARG A 277 0.25 -19.08 10.95
C ARG A 277 0.19 -17.69 10.34
N GLY A 278 0.45 -16.64 11.13
CA GLY A 278 0.42 -15.24 10.70
C GLY A 278 1.51 -14.92 9.68
N SER A 279 2.75 -15.39 9.87
CA SER A 279 3.84 -15.21 8.91
C SER A 279 3.50 -15.80 7.54
N LYS A 280 2.91 -17.00 7.48
CA LYS A 280 2.46 -17.59 6.22
C LYS A 280 1.39 -16.74 5.54
N LYS A 281 0.40 -16.24 6.30
CA LYS A 281 -0.67 -15.38 5.77
C LYS A 281 -0.16 -14.02 5.30
N ASN A 282 0.78 -13.40 6.04
CA ASN A 282 1.35 -12.10 5.68
C ASN A 282 2.21 -12.19 4.43
N ILE A 283 3.03 -13.24 4.31
CA ILE A 283 3.85 -13.49 3.13
C ILE A 283 2.97 -13.85 1.93
N SER A 284 1.95 -14.71 2.10
CA SER A 284 0.99 -15.01 1.06
C SER A 284 0.36 -13.72 0.50
N ARG A 285 -0.12 -12.81 1.33
CA ARG A 285 -0.70 -11.53 0.88
C ARG A 285 0.24 -10.65 0.06
N HIS A 286 1.54 -10.71 0.30
CA HIS A 286 2.52 -9.92 -0.44
C HIS A 286 3.03 -10.67 -1.68
N TYR A 287 3.26 -11.97 -1.61
CA TYR A 287 3.84 -12.80 -2.67
C TYR A 287 2.82 -13.63 -3.47
N ASP A 288 1.51 -13.58 -3.13
CA ASP A 288 0.41 -14.07 -4.01
C ASP A 288 0.19 -13.15 -5.23
N LEU A 289 0.97 -12.05 -5.33
CA LEU A 289 1.30 -11.45 -6.60
C LEU A 289 2.15 -12.47 -7.36
N ASN A 290 1.67 -12.95 -8.50
CA ASN A 290 2.29 -14.06 -9.22
C ASN A 290 3.75 -13.77 -9.63
N ASN A 291 4.51 -14.83 -9.92
CA ASN A 291 5.92 -14.70 -10.34
C ASN A 291 6.07 -13.82 -11.59
N ASP A 292 5.08 -13.84 -12.49
CA ASP A 292 5.08 -13.06 -13.73
C ASP A 292 5.12 -11.56 -13.43
N PHE A 293 4.40 -11.10 -12.39
CA PHE A 293 4.45 -9.71 -11.97
C PHE A 293 5.86 -9.30 -11.52
N PHE A 294 6.50 -10.10 -10.66
CA PHE A 294 7.84 -9.77 -10.15
C PHE A 294 8.90 -9.81 -11.26
N SER A 295 8.78 -10.73 -12.21
CA SER A 295 9.71 -10.84 -13.35
C SER A 295 9.70 -9.61 -14.28
N LEU A 296 8.63 -8.80 -14.24
CA LEU A 296 8.51 -7.61 -15.08
C LEU A 296 9.35 -6.42 -14.58
N PHE A 297 9.82 -6.44 -13.33
CA PHE A 297 10.62 -5.32 -12.82
C PHE A 297 11.90 -5.74 -12.06
N LEU A 298 12.03 -6.98 -11.60
CA LEU A 298 13.26 -7.51 -11.02
C LEU A 298 14.28 -7.88 -12.11
N ASP A 299 15.51 -8.21 -11.68
CA ASP A 299 16.55 -8.76 -12.52
C ASP A 299 16.28 -10.23 -12.92
N GLU A 300 17.09 -10.78 -13.82
CA GLU A 300 16.96 -12.17 -14.30
C GLU A 300 17.10 -13.21 -13.18
N ASN A 301 17.83 -12.89 -12.12
CA ASN A 301 17.96 -13.73 -10.94
C ASN A 301 16.75 -13.65 -10.00
N MET A 302 15.78 -12.79 -10.27
CA MET A 302 14.60 -12.56 -9.43
C MET A 302 14.99 -12.18 -8.00
N ILE A 303 15.91 -11.23 -7.85
CA ILE A 303 16.39 -10.80 -6.54
C ILE A 303 15.59 -9.57 -6.08
N TYR A 304 14.83 -9.73 -4.99
CA TYR A 304 14.00 -8.68 -4.41
C TYR A 304 14.65 -8.11 -3.14
N SER A 305 15.81 -7.52 -3.31
CA SER A 305 16.61 -6.85 -2.27
C SER A 305 17.60 -5.89 -2.91
N SER A 306 18.23 -5.00 -2.13
CA SER A 306 19.19 -4.04 -2.64
C SER A 306 20.37 -4.72 -3.36
N GLY A 307 20.73 -4.21 -4.53
CA GLY A 307 22.01 -4.50 -5.19
C GLY A 307 23.17 -3.69 -4.59
N ILE A 308 24.39 -3.92 -5.09
CA ILE A 308 25.61 -3.12 -4.82
C ILE A 308 26.16 -2.64 -6.16
N TYR A 309 26.24 -1.33 -6.35
CA TYR A 309 26.76 -0.68 -7.55
C TYR A 309 28.22 -0.28 -7.31
N LEU A 310 29.14 -1.00 -7.91
CA LEU A 310 30.58 -0.71 -7.80
C LEU A 310 31.01 0.36 -8.80
N GLN A 311 30.37 0.38 -9.97
CA GLN A 311 30.58 1.37 -11.00
C GLN A 311 29.33 2.22 -11.23
N LYS A 312 29.52 3.42 -11.80
CA LYS A 312 28.42 4.35 -12.06
C LYS A 312 27.40 3.79 -13.05
N ASP A 313 27.85 3.05 -14.02
CA ASP A 313 27.11 2.45 -15.14
C ASP A 313 26.62 1.02 -14.88
N ASP A 314 26.88 0.45 -13.70
CA ASP A 314 26.32 -0.85 -13.32
C ASP A 314 24.79 -0.83 -13.49
N ASP A 315 24.28 -1.84 -14.21
CA ASP A 315 22.86 -2.10 -14.31
C ASP A 315 22.33 -2.91 -13.11
N LEU A 316 21.04 -3.19 -13.10
CA LEU A 316 20.39 -3.94 -12.01
C LEU A 316 20.98 -5.35 -11.87
N PHE A 317 21.18 -6.06 -12.98
CA PHE A 317 21.73 -7.42 -12.96
C PHE A 317 23.14 -7.44 -12.37
N THR A 318 24.03 -6.59 -12.89
CA THR A 318 25.41 -6.43 -12.39
C THR A 318 25.44 -6.08 -10.91
N SER A 319 24.57 -5.17 -10.47
CA SER A 319 24.47 -4.79 -9.05
C SER A 319 24.08 -5.96 -8.14
N GLN A 320 23.21 -6.85 -8.62
CA GLN A 320 22.81 -8.05 -7.88
C GLN A 320 23.97 -9.07 -7.83
N ILE A 321 24.72 -9.24 -8.91
CA ILE A 321 25.94 -10.07 -8.93
C ILE A 321 26.95 -9.54 -7.92
N ASN A 322 27.25 -8.25 -7.94
CA ASN A 322 28.18 -7.61 -7.01
C ASN A 322 27.76 -7.84 -5.54
N LYS A 323 26.46 -7.73 -5.26
CA LYS A 323 25.91 -7.99 -3.93
C LYS A 323 26.08 -9.46 -3.51
N MET A 324 25.77 -10.40 -4.40
CA MET A 324 25.97 -11.84 -4.11
C MET A 324 27.43 -12.16 -3.86
N ASP A 325 28.35 -11.58 -4.64
CA ASP A 325 29.79 -11.69 -4.44
C ASP A 325 30.25 -11.15 -3.09
N ALA A 326 29.74 -9.98 -2.70
CA ALA A 326 30.05 -9.40 -1.40
C ALA A 326 29.59 -10.30 -0.25
N LEU A 327 28.40 -10.91 -0.36
CA LEU A 327 27.88 -11.85 0.64
C LEU A 327 28.72 -13.13 0.71
N ILE A 328 29.09 -13.72 -0.43
CA ILE A 328 29.97 -14.90 -0.51
C ILE A 328 31.32 -14.61 0.15
N LYS A 329 31.94 -13.48 -0.20
CA LYS A 329 33.22 -13.05 0.37
C LYS A 329 33.14 -12.83 1.88
N LYS A 330 32.12 -12.11 2.37
CA LYS A 330 31.92 -11.82 3.79
C LYS A 330 31.63 -13.08 4.61
N ALA A 331 30.90 -14.04 4.04
CA ALA A 331 30.65 -15.33 4.68
C ALA A 331 31.86 -16.28 4.54
N ALA A 332 32.89 -15.93 3.73
CA ALA A 332 34.02 -16.79 3.38
C ALA A 332 33.55 -18.19 2.95
N ILE A 333 32.62 -18.25 1.98
CA ILE A 333 32.06 -19.52 1.50
C ILE A 333 33.05 -20.23 0.60
N THR A 334 33.29 -21.51 0.89
CA THR A 334 34.15 -22.41 0.13
C THR A 334 33.39 -23.66 -0.35
N GLU A 335 34.02 -24.48 -1.19
CA GLU A 335 33.43 -25.72 -1.71
C GLU A 335 33.06 -26.73 -0.63
N ASN A 336 33.77 -26.70 0.51
CA ASN A 336 33.59 -27.64 1.62
C ASN A 336 32.44 -27.22 2.58
N ASP A 337 31.86 -26.06 2.38
CA ASP A 337 30.84 -25.52 3.28
C ASP A 337 29.43 -26.06 2.97
N HIS A 338 28.65 -26.25 4.02
CA HIS A 338 27.20 -26.38 3.94
C HIS A 338 26.55 -25.05 4.36
N VAL A 339 26.01 -24.34 3.41
CA VAL A 339 25.39 -23.02 3.59
C VAL A 339 23.90 -23.17 3.88
N LEU A 340 23.36 -22.42 4.83
CA LEU A 340 21.93 -22.22 5.02
C LEU A 340 21.55 -20.81 4.54
N GLU A 341 20.63 -20.72 3.58
CA GLU A 341 20.00 -19.49 3.17
C GLU A 341 18.61 -19.38 3.81
N ILE A 342 18.43 -18.39 4.70
CA ILE A 342 17.14 -18.13 5.37
C ILE A 342 16.39 -17.06 4.57
N GLY A 343 15.31 -17.47 3.90
CA GLY A 343 14.58 -16.61 2.97
C GLY A 343 15.17 -16.64 1.57
N CYS A 344 15.24 -17.83 0.95
CA CYS A 344 15.91 -18.01 -0.35
C CYS A 344 15.18 -17.41 -1.56
N GLY A 345 13.98 -16.82 -1.36
CA GLY A 345 13.23 -16.23 -2.45
C GLY A 345 13.02 -17.22 -3.61
N TRP A 346 13.29 -16.78 -4.81
CA TRP A 346 13.20 -17.58 -6.05
C TRP A 346 14.48 -18.37 -6.36
N GLY A 347 15.41 -18.51 -5.39
CA GLY A 347 16.61 -19.33 -5.50
C GLY A 347 17.77 -18.71 -6.27
N GLY A 348 17.74 -17.39 -6.56
CA GLY A 348 18.79 -16.73 -7.32
C GLY A 348 20.15 -16.77 -6.63
N PHE A 349 20.22 -16.41 -5.34
CA PHE A 349 21.46 -16.48 -4.56
C PHE A 349 21.96 -17.91 -4.40
N ALA A 350 21.03 -18.87 -4.14
CA ALA A 350 21.40 -20.29 -3.98
C ALA A 350 22.13 -20.84 -5.21
N VAL A 351 21.52 -20.65 -6.39
CA VAL A 351 22.10 -21.14 -7.66
C VAL A 351 23.43 -20.43 -7.96
N TYR A 352 23.47 -19.10 -7.84
CA TYR A 352 24.69 -18.34 -8.08
C TYR A 352 25.85 -18.79 -7.18
N THR A 353 25.58 -18.91 -5.87
CA THR A 353 26.60 -19.29 -4.88
C THR A 353 27.16 -20.66 -5.15
N VAL A 354 26.29 -21.65 -5.40
CA VAL A 354 26.75 -23.04 -5.67
C VAL A 354 27.52 -23.15 -6.97
N LYS A 355 27.11 -22.46 -8.04
CA LYS A 355 27.87 -22.39 -9.28
C LYS A 355 29.26 -21.78 -9.09
N LYS A 356 29.36 -20.76 -8.27
CA LYS A 356 30.62 -20.01 -8.06
C LYS A 356 31.58 -20.72 -7.12
N THR A 357 31.08 -21.36 -6.07
CA THR A 357 31.91 -21.90 -4.99
C THR A 357 31.98 -23.42 -4.96
N GLY A 358 31.01 -24.10 -5.56
CA GLY A 358 30.89 -25.57 -5.46
C GLY A 358 30.32 -26.09 -4.14
N CYS A 359 29.95 -25.22 -3.20
CA CYS A 359 29.43 -25.58 -1.86
C CYS A 359 28.11 -26.36 -1.92
N LYS A 360 27.69 -26.92 -0.77
CA LYS A 360 26.31 -27.40 -0.56
C LYS A 360 25.46 -26.29 0.01
N LEU A 361 24.21 -26.16 -0.43
CA LEU A 361 23.31 -25.12 0.05
C LEU A 361 21.92 -25.66 0.37
N THR A 362 21.40 -25.28 1.54
CA THR A 362 20.00 -25.48 1.92
C THR A 362 19.29 -24.11 1.91
N GLY A 363 18.34 -23.94 1.01
CA GLY A 363 17.50 -22.73 0.92
C GLY A 363 16.14 -22.93 1.60
N VAL A 364 15.68 -21.96 2.37
CA VAL A 364 14.40 -22.04 3.10
C VAL A 364 13.49 -20.88 2.72
N THR A 365 12.26 -21.21 2.33
CA THR A 365 11.17 -20.23 2.13
C THR A 365 9.86 -20.75 2.71
N ILE A 366 8.94 -19.84 3.07
CA ILE A 366 7.57 -20.19 3.47
C ILE A 366 6.53 -19.89 2.37
N SER A 367 6.95 -19.27 1.27
CA SER A 367 6.11 -19.02 0.10
C SER A 367 6.12 -20.24 -0.82
N LYS A 368 4.93 -20.77 -1.11
CA LYS A 368 4.77 -21.89 -2.04
C LYS A 368 5.19 -21.50 -3.46
N GLU A 369 4.84 -20.30 -3.90
CA GLU A 369 5.19 -19.77 -5.22
C GLU A 369 6.70 -19.66 -5.42
N GLN A 370 7.40 -19.10 -4.42
CA GLN A 370 8.87 -19.03 -4.44
C GLN A 370 9.50 -20.41 -4.43
N TYR A 371 9.00 -21.32 -3.58
CA TYR A 371 9.50 -22.70 -3.50
C TYR A 371 9.41 -23.42 -4.84
N ASP A 372 8.24 -23.40 -5.47
CA ASP A 372 8.03 -24.10 -6.75
C ASP A 372 8.91 -23.52 -7.85
N TYR A 373 9.10 -22.21 -7.88
CA TYR A 373 9.98 -21.54 -8.81
C TYR A 373 11.45 -21.90 -8.55
N ALA A 374 11.90 -21.84 -7.30
CA ALA A 374 13.28 -22.15 -6.91
C ALA A 374 13.65 -23.61 -7.22
N VAL A 375 12.76 -24.57 -6.94
CA VAL A 375 12.98 -25.99 -7.28
C VAL A 375 13.11 -26.19 -8.79
N LYS A 376 12.23 -25.56 -9.58
CA LYS A 376 12.33 -25.61 -11.05
C LYS A 376 13.64 -25.00 -11.55
N ARG A 377 14.09 -23.89 -10.96
CA ARG A 377 15.36 -23.24 -11.29
C ARG A 377 16.55 -24.15 -10.98
N VAL A 378 16.60 -24.75 -9.79
CA VAL A 378 17.66 -25.69 -9.38
C VAL A 378 17.73 -26.86 -10.35
N LYS A 379 16.60 -27.45 -10.72
CA LYS A 379 16.52 -28.54 -11.70
C LYS A 379 16.99 -28.13 -13.09
N LYS A 380 16.60 -26.94 -13.57
CA LYS A 380 17.04 -26.40 -14.86
C LYS A 380 18.56 -26.24 -14.94
N GLU A 381 19.18 -25.98 -13.80
CA GLU A 381 20.63 -25.76 -13.68
C GLU A 381 21.41 -27.04 -13.33
N ASN A 382 20.71 -28.19 -13.19
CA ASN A 382 21.31 -29.50 -12.82
C ASN A 382 22.09 -29.43 -11.50
N LEU A 383 21.50 -28.82 -10.46
CA LEU A 383 22.14 -28.60 -9.15
C LEU A 383 21.41 -29.28 -7.99
N GLU A 384 20.54 -30.27 -8.26
CA GLU A 384 19.73 -30.95 -7.25
C GLU A 384 20.57 -31.77 -6.24
N ASP A 385 21.75 -32.18 -6.62
CA ASP A 385 22.72 -32.86 -5.77
C ASP A 385 23.40 -31.93 -4.74
N LYS A 386 23.44 -30.62 -5.00
CA LYS A 386 24.09 -29.61 -4.17
C LYS A 386 23.15 -28.65 -3.49
N ILE A 387 21.96 -28.40 -4.08
CA ILE A 387 20.97 -27.43 -3.55
C ILE A 387 19.72 -28.16 -3.10
N ASN A 388 19.37 -27.98 -1.82
CA ASN A 388 18.11 -28.46 -1.25
C ASN A 388 17.22 -27.28 -0.87
N ILE A 389 16.08 -27.11 -1.54
CA ILE A 389 15.08 -26.06 -1.22
C ILE A 389 14.01 -26.67 -0.31
N ILE A 390 13.70 -25.99 0.80
CA ILE A 390 12.76 -26.46 1.82
C ILE A 390 11.61 -25.46 1.98
N LEU A 391 10.39 -25.94 1.76
CA LEU A 391 9.18 -25.17 2.07
C LEU A 391 8.88 -25.30 3.58
N SER A 392 9.45 -24.44 4.38
CA SER A 392 9.30 -24.46 5.84
C SER A 392 9.52 -23.09 6.46
N ASP A 393 8.99 -22.92 7.67
CA ASP A 393 9.39 -21.80 8.52
C ASP A 393 10.81 -22.05 9.07
N TYR A 394 11.70 -21.05 8.98
CA TYR A 394 13.09 -21.15 9.45
C TYR A 394 13.19 -21.58 10.92
N ARG A 395 12.19 -21.28 11.74
CA ARG A 395 12.13 -21.69 13.16
C ARG A 395 12.11 -23.20 13.35
N LYS A 396 11.67 -23.95 12.34
CA LYS A 396 11.57 -25.42 12.36
C LYS A 396 12.83 -26.14 11.82
N ILE A 397 13.73 -25.41 11.17
CA ILE A 397 14.95 -25.99 10.59
C ILE A 397 15.81 -26.57 11.71
N LYS A 398 16.42 -27.71 11.45
CA LYS A 398 17.33 -28.44 12.34
C LYS A 398 18.68 -28.65 11.66
N GLY A 399 19.69 -29.04 12.43
CA GLY A 399 21.04 -29.30 11.93
C GLY A 399 22.03 -28.20 12.28
N LYS A 400 23.23 -28.31 11.70
CA LYS A 400 24.34 -27.37 11.85
C LYS A 400 24.93 -27.02 10.49
N PHE A 401 25.18 -25.75 10.28
CA PHE A 401 25.67 -25.21 9.02
C PHE A 401 27.00 -24.47 9.23
N ASP A 402 27.88 -24.53 8.24
CA ASP A 402 29.14 -23.82 8.25
C ASP A 402 28.92 -22.32 8.10
N LYS A 403 28.03 -21.96 7.19
CA LYS A 403 27.68 -20.58 6.88
C LYS A 403 26.17 -20.40 6.91
N ILE A 404 25.72 -19.21 7.32
CA ILE A 404 24.31 -18.81 7.24
C ILE A 404 24.24 -17.47 6.54
N VAL A 405 23.39 -17.37 5.51
CA VAL A 405 23.11 -16.12 4.79
C VAL A 405 21.61 -15.83 4.90
N SER A 406 21.27 -14.55 5.16
CA SER A 406 19.88 -14.11 5.20
C SER A 406 19.80 -12.68 4.68
N VAL A 407 19.05 -12.48 3.58
CA VAL A 407 18.98 -11.22 2.86
C VAL A 407 17.58 -10.63 2.95
N GLU A 408 17.46 -9.49 3.62
CA GLU A 408 16.21 -8.70 3.76
C GLU A 408 14.99 -9.57 4.16
N MET A 409 15.22 -10.47 5.12
CA MET A 409 14.20 -11.33 5.71
C MET A 409 13.87 -10.90 7.15
N ILE A 410 14.80 -10.23 7.83
CA ILE A 410 14.65 -9.84 9.23
C ILE A 410 13.46 -8.88 9.43
N GLU A 411 13.15 -8.08 8.43
CA GLU A 411 12.03 -7.14 8.39
C GLU A 411 10.68 -7.85 8.51
N ALA A 412 10.57 -9.04 7.92
CA ALA A 412 9.37 -9.87 7.95
C ALA A 412 9.21 -10.68 9.25
N VAL A 413 10.21 -10.69 10.11
CA VAL A 413 10.18 -11.44 11.38
C VAL A 413 9.22 -10.80 12.40
N GLY A 414 9.12 -9.47 12.42
CA GLY A 414 8.34 -8.69 13.39
C GLY A 414 9.01 -8.58 14.75
N GLU A 415 8.79 -7.46 15.45
CA GLU A 415 9.49 -7.09 16.71
C GLU A 415 9.54 -8.23 17.73
N LYS A 416 8.40 -8.87 17.97
CA LYS A 416 8.22 -9.92 18.98
C LYS A 416 9.14 -11.14 18.77
N TYR A 417 9.49 -11.43 17.50
CA TYR A 417 10.20 -12.66 17.15
C TYR A 417 11.67 -12.43 16.78
N CYS A 418 12.14 -11.19 16.70
CA CYS A 418 13.54 -10.88 16.34
C CYS A 418 14.57 -11.56 17.25
N SER A 419 14.32 -11.61 18.58
CA SER A 419 15.21 -12.35 19.50
C SER A 419 15.24 -13.86 19.22
N LYS A 420 14.12 -14.45 18.77
CA LYS A 420 14.07 -15.85 18.37
C LYS A 420 14.82 -16.09 17.07
N TYR A 421 14.82 -15.12 16.16
CA TYR A 421 15.57 -15.17 14.92
C TYR A 421 17.08 -15.26 15.18
N PHE A 422 17.65 -14.35 15.97
CA PHE A 422 19.09 -14.40 16.30
C PHE A 422 19.47 -15.66 17.10
N LYS A 423 18.64 -16.08 18.05
CA LYS A 423 18.84 -17.36 18.75
C LYS A 423 18.86 -18.56 17.79
N LYS A 424 17.99 -18.53 16.77
CA LYS A 424 17.93 -19.62 15.80
C LYS A 424 19.17 -19.65 14.93
N ILE A 425 19.68 -18.52 14.50
CA ILE A 425 20.96 -18.40 13.77
C ILE A 425 22.09 -18.97 14.63
N ASP A 426 22.22 -18.53 15.88
CA ASP A 426 23.25 -19.05 16.80
C ASP A 426 23.13 -20.56 17.01
N LEU A 427 21.91 -21.08 17.14
CA LEU A 427 21.65 -22.50 17.32
C LEU A 427 22.03 -23.33 16.08
N LEU A 428 21.81 -22.81 14.88
CA LEU A 428 22.06 -23.52 13.62
C LEU A 428 23.51 -23.38 13.13
N LEU A 429 24.23 -22.35 13.55
CA LEU A 429 25.60 -22.12 13.17
C LEU A 429 26.56 -23.09 13.87
N LYS A 430 27.52 -23.69 13.17
CA LYS A 430 28.64 -24.45 13.74
C LYS A 430 29.51 -23.56 14.62
N LYS A 431 30.42 -24.14 15.41
CA LYS A 431 31.28 -23.41 16.37
C LYS A 431 32.09 -22.30 15.69
N ASP A 432 32.78 -22.64 14.60
CA ASP A 432 33.61 -21.72 13.83
C ASP A 432 32.89 -21.21 12.56
N GLY A 433 31.55 -21.18 12.60
CA GLY A 433 30.73 -20.73 11.50
C GLY A 433 30.61 -19.21 11.43
N ILE A 434 30.23 -18.72 10.24
CA ILE A 434 30.00 -17.31 9.95
C ILE A 434 28.57 -17.13 9.46
N ALA A 435 27.86 -16.13 9.98
CA ALA A 435 26.56 -15.72 9.47
C ALA A 435 26.61 -14.30 8.91
N VAL A 436 26.04 -14.10 7.73
CA VAL A 436 25.92 -12.78 7.11
C VAL A 436 24.45 -12.44 6.95
N ILE A 437 24.06 -11.30 7.48
CA ILE A 437 22.69 -10.80 7.42
C ILE A 437 22.68 -9.46 6.70
N GLN A 438 21.93 -9.35 5.62
CA GLN A 438 21.58 -8.07 5.01
C GLN A 438 20.19 -7.67 5.51
N GLY A 439 20.02 -6.42 5.94
CA GLY A 439 18.72 -5.96 6.41
C GLY A 439 18.61 -4.45 6.49
N ILE A 440 17.36 -3.97 6.38
CA ILE A 440 17.02 -2.56 6.48
C ILE A 440 16.92 -2.17 7.95
N THR A 441 17.50 -1.03 8.30
CA THR A 441 17.43 -0.49 9.66
C THR A 441 17.01 0.98 9.64
N VAL A 442 16.40 1.41 10.75
CA VAL A 442 16.16 2.83 11.01
C VAL A 442 17.24 3.38 11.94
N PRO A 443 17.53 4.69 11.89
CA PRO A 443 18.45 5.33 12.83
C PRO A 443 18.02 5.08 14.29
N ASP A 444 18.99 4.86 15.18
CA ASP A 444 18.73 4.52 16.60
C ASP A 444 17.86 5.55 17.32
N TYR A 445 18.08 6.84 17.07
CA TYR A 445 17.32 7.92 17.69
C TYR A 445 15.86 7.98 17.20
N GLU A 446 15.54 7.41 16.03
CA GLU A 446 14.18 7.31 15.52
C GLU A 446 13.45 6.06 16.00
N TYR A 447 14.17 5.00 16.32
CA TYR A 447 13.60 3.68 16.62
C TYR A 447 12.58 3.73 17.76
N PHE A 448 12.85 4.54 18.80
CA PHE A 448 11.94 4.67 19.92
C PHE A 448 10.54 5.15 19.53
N ILE A 449 10.45 6.02 18.51
CA ILE A 449 9.16 6.50 17.97
C ILE A 449 8.65 5.54 16.90
N TYR A 450 9.55 5.05 16.04
CA TYR A 450 9.22 4.15 14.92
C TYR A 450 8.46 2.91 15.38
N LYS A 451 8.90 2.24 16.43
CA LYS A 451 8.27 1.00 16.91
C LYS A 451 6.80 1.15 17.32
N TYR A 452 6.34 2.37 17.61
CA TYR A 452 4.94 2.65 17.94
C TYR A 452 4.14 3.22 16.78
N LYS A 453 4.79 3.50 15.66
CA LYS A 453 4.10 3.95 14.45
C LYS A 453 3.52 2.76 13.69
N TYR A 454 2.52 3.09 12.90
CA TYR A 454 2.00 2.24 11.83
C TYR A 454 1.98 3.10 10.59
N ASP A 455 2.81 2.76 9.64
CA ASP A 455 3.02 3.55 8.44
C ASP A 455 2.28 2.99 7.22
N TRP A 456 2.41 3.70 6.11
CA TRP A 456 1.77 3.31 4.87
C TRP A 456 2.33 1.98 4.31
N ILE A 457 3.64 1.74 4.44
CA ILE A 457 4.31 0.50 3.99
C ILE A 457 3.75 -0.71 4.74
N GLN A 458 3.65 -0.61 6.06
CA GLN A 458 3.06 -1.67 6.90
C GLN A 458 1.58 -1.92 6.58
N LYS A 459 0.84 -0.86 6.21
CA LYS A 459 -0.58 -0.99 5.88
C LYS A 459 -0.82 -1.66 4.53
N HIS A 460 -0.05 -1.29 3.51
CA HIS A 460 -0.39 -1.59 2.11
C HIS A 460 0.56 -2.56 1.41
N ILE A 461 1.81 -2.71 1.88
CA ILE A 461 2.85 -3.50 1.22
C ILE A 461 3.30 -4.67 2.09
N PHE A 462 3.82 -4.41 3.31
CA PHE A 462 4.38 -5.42 4.20
C PHE A 462 3.65 -5.49 5.54
N PRO A 463 2.44 -6.09 5.61
CA PRO A 463 1.72 -6.26 6.86
C PRO A 463 2.55 -7.05 7.89
N GLY A 464 2.69 -6.48 9.10
CA GLY A 464 3.50 -7.08 10.16
C GLY A 464 5.01 -6.86 10.02
N GLY A 465 5.48 -6.17 8.97
CA GLY A 465 6.87 -5.78 8.80
C GLY A 465 7.36 -4.86 9.93
N HIS A 466 8.62 -5.01 10.32
CA HIS A 466 9.23 -4.20 11.37
C HIS A 466 10.72 -4.04 11.14
N LEU A 467 11.19 -2.80 11.05
CA LEU A 467 12.60 -2.49 10.93
C LEU A 467 13.21 -2.37 12.33
N LEU A 468 14.41 -2.93 12.53
CA LEU A 468 15.19 -2.73 13.75
C LEU A 468 16.12 -1.52 13.59
N SER A 469 16.67 -1.05 14.69
CA SER A 469 17.87 -0.22 14.69
C SER A 469 19.11 -1.04 15.03
N LEU A 470 20.30 -0.50 14.78
CA LEU A 470 21.56 -1.19 15.06
C LEU A 470 21.71 -1.48 16.56
N ALA A 471 21.37 -0.52 17.42
CA ALA A 471 21.37 -0.70 18.87
C ALA A 471 20.45 -1.85 19.33
N GLU A 472 19.26 -1.97 18.72
CA GLU A 472 18.33 -3.06 19.03
C GLU A 472 18.82 -4.42 18.53
N ILE A 473 19.52 -4.47 17.40
CA ILE A 473 20.20 -5.69 16.93
C ILE A 473 21.28 -6.10 17.93
N SER A 474 22.19 -5.19 18.28
CA SER A 474 23.28 -5.44 19.23
C SER A 474 22.77 -5.88 20.59
N LYS A 475 21.71 -5.23 21.12
CA LYS A 475 21.07 -5.61 22.37
C LYS A 475 20.50 -7.04 22.35
N ARG A 476 19.90 -7.46 21.22
CA ARG A 476 19.36 -8.82 21.09
C ARG A 476 20.46 -9.86 20.93
N LEU A 477 21.51 -9.55 20.19
CA LEU A 477 22.68 -10.41 20.07
C LEU A 477 23.31 -10.67 21.44
N SER A 478 23.69 -9.62 22.16
CA SER A 478 24.37 -9.71 23.46
C SER A 478 23.55 -10.41 24.55
N SER A 479 22.22 -10.17 24.57
CA SER A 479 21.34 -10.73 25.60
C SER A 479 20.83 -12.14 25.32
N LYS A 480 20.91 -12.64 24.07
CA LYS A 480 20.22 -13.88 23.67
C LYS A 480 21.08 -14.88 22.91
N THR A 481 22.30 -14.53 22.54
CA THR A 481 23.21 -15.36 21.76
C THR A 481 24.66 -15.26 22.26
N LYS A 482 25.55 -16.09 21.68
CA LYS A 482 26.99 -15.98 21.84
C LYS A 482 27.65 -15.32 20.61
N LEU A 483 26.84 -14.75 19.70
CA LEU A 483 27.33 -14.12 18.48
C LEU A 483 27.80 -12.70 18.77
N VAL A 484 28.88 -12.30 18.10
CA VAL A 484 29.41 -10.94 18.07
C VAL A 484 29.36 -10.40 16.64
N ILE A 485 29.34 -9.07 16.51
CA ILE A 485 29.45 -8.41 15.22
C ILE A 485 30.94 -8.34 14.87
N GLU A 486 31.33 -9.06 13.83
CA GLU A 486 32.70 -9.08 13.29
C GLU A 486 32.92 -7.94 12.30
N ASN A 487 31.93 -7.67 11.45
CA ASN A 487 31.98 -6.61 10.45
C ASN A 487 30.58 -6.03 10.24
N LEU A 488 30.52 -4.77 9.88
CA LEU A 488 29.29 -4.07 9.52
C LEU A 488 29.57 -3.08 8.39
N GLU A 489 28.78 -3.16 7.33
CA GLU A 489 28.81 -2.23 6.21
C GLU A 489 27.43 -1.68 5.91
N ASN A 490 27.30 -0.37 5.68
CA ASN A 490 26.06 0.26 5.25
C ASN A 490 26.04 0.40 3.71
N ILE A 491 25.22 -0.42 3.07
CA ILE A 491 24.97 -0.40 1.62
C ILE A 491 23.70 0.39 1.25
N GLY A 492 23.06 1.09 2.18
CA GLY A 492 21.82 1.85 1.97
C GLY A 492 21.85 2.82 0.78
N PRO A 493 22.97 3.51 0.47
CA PRO A 493 23.07 4.34 -0.73
C PRO A 493 22.77 3.63 -2.04
N HIS A 494 23.09 2.35 -2.15
CA HIS A 494 22.82 1.55 -3.35
C HIS A 494 21.33 1.22 -3.50
N TYR A 495 20.57 1.19 -2.40
CA TYR A 495 19.17 0.85 -2.46
C TYR A 495 18.34 1.88 -3.23
N ALA A 496 18.65 3.16 -3.08
CA ALA A 496 17.98 4.20 -3.86
C ALA A 496 18.07 3.93 -5.38
N LYS A 497 19.28 3.57 -5.87
CA LYS A 497 19.47 3.22 -7.29
C LYS A 497 18.75 1.94 -7.69
N THR A 498 18.74 0.92 -6.81
CA THR A 498 17.99 -0.33 -7.04
C THR A 498 16.49 -0.05 -7.19
N LEU A 499 15.90 0.74 -6.30
CA LEU A 499 14.47 1.10 -6.31
C LEU A 499 14.11 1.92 -7.54
N ARG A 500 14.97 2.83 -7.97
CA ARG A 500 14.82 3.60 -9.21
C ARG A 500 14.78 2.67 -10.42
N GLN A 501 15.71 1.74 -10.55
CA GLN A 501 15.72 0.79 -11.66
C GLN A 501 14.50 -0.14 -11.63
N TRP A 502 14.02 -0.52 -10.44
CA TRP A 502 12.75 -1.25 -10.33
C TRP A 502 11.55 -0.40 -10.79
N ASP A 503 11.49 0.89 -10.44
CA ASP A 503 10.40 1.79 -10.90
C ASP A 503 10.47 2.03 -12.41
N GLU A 504 11.67 2.18 -12.99
CA GLU A 504 11.88 2.29 -14.43
C GLU A 504 11.37 1.04 -15.17
N ASN A 505 11.80 -0.16 -14.71
CA ASN A 505 11.34 -1.43 -15.28
C ASN A 505 9.83 -1.62 -15.12
N PHE A 506 9.27 -1.31 -13.94
CA PHE A 506 7.85 -1.35 -13.65
C PHE A 506 7.06 -0.42 -14.59
N SER A 507 7.55 0.81 -14.77
CA SER A 507 6.93 1.80 -15.64
C SER A 507 7.00 1.41 -17.11
N LYS A 508 8.13 0.85 -17.57
CA LYS A 508 8.34 0.34 -18.93
C LYS A 508 7.39 -0.83 -19.26
N ASN A 509 7.12 -1.69 -18.28
CA ASN A 509 6.25 -2.87 -18.45
C ASN A 509 4.79 -2.62 -18.01
N LYS A 510 4.36 -1.37 -17.87
CA LYS A 510 3.02 -0.99 -17.39
C LYS A 510 1.86 -1.73 -18.07
N ASP A 511 1.90 -1.85 -19.40
CA ASP A 511 0.83 -2.48 -20.17
C ASP A 511 0.79 -3.99 -19.94
N LYS A 512 1.96 -4.64 -19.82
CA LYS A 512 2.06 -6.06 -19.47
C LYS A 512 1.51 -6.32 -18.07
N ILE A 513 1.83 -5.44 -17.11
CA ILE A 513 1.32 -5.54 -15.73
C ILE A 513 -0.22 -5.39 -15.72
N LYS A 514 -0.77 -4.44 -16.49
CA LYS A 514 -2.23 -4.31 -16.63
C LYS A 514 -2.87 -5.54 -17.27
N ALA A 515 -2.22 -6.16 -18.24
CA ALA A 515 -2.70 -7.39 -18.87
C ALA A 515 -2.76 -8.58 -17.89
N LEU A 516 -1.98 -8.55 -16.78
CA LEU A 516 -2.11 -9.51 -15.67
C LEU A 516 -3.36 -9.26 -14.77
N GLY A 517 -4.17 -8.24 -15.07
CA GLY A 517 -5.40 -7.94 -14.33
C GLY A 517 -5.24 -6.88 -13.23
N PHE A 518 -4.10 -6.21 -13.12
CA PHE A 518 -3.88 -5.17 -12.12
C PHE A 518 -4.48 -3.83 -12.56
N ASP A 519 -5.23 -3.18 -11.66
CA ASP A 519 -5.90 -1.91 -11.90
C ASP A 519 -4.99 -0.68 -11.69
N ASP A 520 -5.49 0.50 -12.03
CA ASP A 520 -4.76 1.77 -11.86
C ASP A 520 -4.45 2.08 -10.39
N ILE A 521 -5.29 1.64 -9.44
CA ILE A 521 -5.04 1.85 -8.01
C ILE A 521 -3.83 1.02 -7.58
N PHE A 522 -3.74 -0.23 -8.06
CA PHE A 522 -2.58 -1.08 -7.83
C PHE A 522 -1.31 -0.47 -8.45
N MET A 523 -1.39 0.01 -9.70
CA MET A 523 -0.26 0.64 -10.38
C MET A 523 0.26 1.84 -9.58
N ARG A 524 -0.62 2.70 -9.12
CA ARG A 524 -0.26 3.87 -8.30
C ARG A 524 0.26 3.46 -6.92
N LYS A 525 -0.32 2.44 -6.30
CA LYS A 525 0.16 1.89 -5.02
C LYS A 525 1.60 1.42 -5.14
N TRP A 526 1.93 0.65 -6.19
CA TRP A 526 3.27 0.12 -6.38
C TRP A 526 4.29 1.21 -6.69
N LYS A 527 3.92 2.16 -7.56
CA LYS A 527 4.75 3.34 -7.84
C LYS A 527 5.01 4.17 -6.57
N PHE A 528 4.01 4.42 -5.75
CA PHE A 528 4.18 5.13 -4.48
C PHE A 528 5.13 4.38 -3.54
N TYR A 529 5.04 3.06 -3.47
CA TYR A 529 5.95 2.23 -2.69
C TYR A 529 7.40 2.39 -3.12
N LEU A 530 7.70 2.14 -4.40
CA LEU A 530 9.06 2.20 -4.93
C LEU A 530 9.67 3.59 -4.75
N ASN A 531 8.93 4.64 -5.15
CA ASN A 531 9.41 6.03 -5.08
C ASN A 531 9.52 6.53 -3.63
N SER A 532 8.65 6.10 -2.71
CA SER A 532 8.77 6.47 -1.29
C SER A 532 10.01 5.85 -0.65
N CYS A 533 10.28 4.58 -0.93
CA CYS A 533 11.48 3.92 -0.45
C CYS A 533 12.74 4.55 -1.06
N GLU A 534 12.75 4.86 -2.36
CA GLU A 534 13.85 5.58 -3.00
C GLU A 534 14.13 6.91 -2.29
N ALA A 535 13.11 7.73 -2.08
CA ALA A 535 13.24 9.02 -1.38
C ALA A 535 13.79 8.87 0.05
N ILE A 536 13.36 7.82 0.79
CA ILE A 536 13.86 7.54 2.14
C ILE A 536 15.36 7.21 2.12
N PHE A 537 15.80 6.34 1.20
CA PHE A 537 17.21 5.98 1.09
C PHE A 537 18.09 7.12 0.55
N GLU A 538 17.60 7.91 -0.42
CA GLU A 538 18.29 9.13 -0.87
C GLU A 538 18.46 10.16 0.24
N ALA A 539 17.43 10.34 1.07
CA ALA A 539 17.46 11.24 2.22
C ALA A 539 18.24 10.67 3.42
N ARG A 540 18.78 9.45 3.32
CA ARG A 540 19.47 8.75 4.42
C ARG A 540 18.56 8.52 5.66
N GLY A 541 17.25 8.46 5.47
CA GLY A 541 16.26 8.20 6.52
C GLY A 541 16.15 6.72 6.91
N ALA A 542 16.71 5.82 6.11
CA ALA A 542 16.91 4.40 6.42
C ALA A 542 18.30 3.97 5.99
N LEU A 543 18.80 2.89 6.58
CA LEU A 543 20.03 2.25 6.21
C LEU A 543 19.73 0.83 5.71
N ASN A 544 20.58 0.30 4.86
CA ASN A 544 20.60 -1.14 4.57
C ASN A 544 22.00 -1.65 4.93
N ILE A 545 22.07 -2.57 5.87
CA ILE A 545 23.32 -3.01 6.45
C ILE A 545 23.60 -4.47 6.12
N GLN A 546 24.87 -4.78 5.85
CA GLN A 546 25.38 -6.14 5.86
C GLN A 546 26.18 -6.34 7.13
N ILE A 547 25.75 -7.27 8.00
CA ILE A 547 26.39 -7.59 9.28
C ILE A 547 26.97 -8.99 9.18
N VAL A 548 28.25 -9.12 9.51
CA VAL A 548 28.93 -10.41 9.69
C VAL A 548 28.89 -10.76 11.17
N LEU A 549 28.36 -11.94 11.49
CA LEU A 549 28.23 -12.47 12.83
C LEU A 549 29.06 -13.75 12.98
N THR A 550 29.80 -13.84 14.07
CA THR A 550 30.55 -15.03 14.43
C THR A 550 30.60 -15.20 15.94
N ARG A 551 31.28 -16.23 16.45
CA ARG A 551 31.55 -16.38 17.88
C ARG A 551 32.96 -15.90 18.22
N PRO A 552 33.20 -15.43 19.45
CA PRO A 552 34.56 -15.19 19.93
C PRO A 552 35.45 -16.42 19.75
N TYR A 553 36.71 -16.19 19.44
CA TYR A 553 37.70 -17.26 19.24
C TYR A 553 37.40 -18.17 18.02
N ASN A 554 36.76 -17.66 17.00
CA ASN A 554 36.53 -18.39 15.76
C ASN A 554 37.87 -18.63 15.04
N LYS A 555 38.26 -19.90 14.96
CA LYS A 555 39.54 -20.30 14.37
C LYS A 555 39.67 -19.99 12.88
N ALA A 556 38.56 -19.96 12.16
CA ALA A 556 38.53 -19.63 10.74
C ALA A 556 38.90 -18.17 10.46
N LEU A 557 38.87 -17.28 11.46
CA LEU A 557 39.17 -15.84 11.33
C LEU A 557 40.49 -15.43 12.02
N ILE A 558 41.05 -16.31 12.86
CA ILE A 558 42.33 -15.99 13.58
C ILE A 558 43.53 -15.91 12.64
N ASN A 559 43.47 -16.62 11.51
CA ASN A 559 44.56 -16.74 10.56
C ASN A 559 44.27 -16.10 9.19
N SER A 560 43.21 -15.28 9.08
CA SER A 560 42.78 -14.63 7.84
C SER A 560 43.31 -13.21 7.70
#